data_5332f1eea5e62a26a17afc3c49f89a5e
#
_entry.id   5332f1eea5e62a26a17afc3c49f89a5e
#
_cell.length_a   1.000
_cell.length_b   1.000
_cell.length_c   1.000
_cell.angle_alpha   90.00
_cell.angle_beta   90.00
_cell.angle_gamma   90.00
#
_symmetry.space_group_name_H-M   'P 1'
#
loop_
_entity.id
_entity.type
_entity.pdbx_description
1 polymer ?
#
loop_
_entity_poly.entity_id
_entity_poly.type
_entity_poly.pdbx_seq_one_letter_code
_entity_poly.pdbx_strand_id
1 'polypeptide(L)'
;MNLPNKLATLRMILIIPFVFLLEIALGTSSMALSITLRILACIIFVGASITDYYDGQIARKYNLVTNLGKLIDPLADKLLVISALVVLAKYNQISLWIVLIIIFRELLITGLRAIVAAEGVVIAAETLGKWKTATQMVALTINILIPLSYTANNILLLIPLILTIISGLEYILNSKDVFM
;
A
#
# COMPACT_ATOMS: atom_id res chain seq x y z
N MET A 1 -11.42 22.06 4.45
CA MET A 1 -10.64 20.93 3.90
C MET A 1 -10.71 21.00 2.38
N ASN A 2 -9.54 21.02 1.72
CA ASN A 2 -9.46 21.00 0.27
C ASN A 2 -9.87 19.61 -0.27
N LEU A 3 -10.21 19.54 -1.56
CA LEU A 3 -10.67 18.29 -2.20
C LEU A 3 -9.69 17.11 -1.98
N PRO A 4 -8.36 17.26 -2.18
CA PRO A 4 -7.39 16.18 -1.89
C PRO A 4 -7.48 15.67 -0.45
N ASN A 5 -7.50 16.56 0.54
CA ASN A 5 -7.59 16.15 1.95
C ASN A 5 -8.89 15.39 2.27
N LYS A 6 -10.02 15.75 1.62
CA LYS A 6 -11.28 15.01 1.77
C LYS A 6 -11.16 13.60 1.20
N LEU A 7 -10.50 13.44 0.05
CA LEU A 7 -10.30 12.13 -0.59
C LEU A 7 -9.36 11.24 0.25
N ALA A 8 -8.28 11.78 0.79
CA ALA A 8 -7.39 11.04 1.69
C ALA A 8 -8.11 10.60 2.98
N THR A 9 -8.91 11.49 3.59
CA THR A 9 -9.72 11.15 4.77
C THR A 9 -10.77 10.08 4.43
N LEU A 10 -11.45 10.20 3.29
CA LEU A 10 -12.41 9.19 2.83
C LEU A 10 -11.74 7.82 2.66
N ARG A 11 -10.52 7.79 2.09
CA ARG A 11 -9.74 6.55 1.95
C ARG A 11 -9.45 5.91 3.31
N MET A 12 -9.05 6.68 4.32
CA MET A 12 -8.84 6.15 5.67
C MET A 12 -10.12 5.55 6.25
N ILE A 13 -11.28 6.19 6.02
CA ILE A 13 -12.58 5.66 6.46
C ILE A 13 -12.92 4.37 5.70
N LEU A 14 -12.63 4.29 4.39
CA LEU A 14 -12.90 3.12 3.56
C LEU A 14 -12.05 1.89 3.92
N ILE A 15 -10.93 2.06 4.62
CA ILE A 15 -10.15 0.93 5.13
C ILE A 15 -10.98 0.06 6.08
N ILE A 16 -11.84 0.66 6.91
CA ILE A 16 -12.66 -0.06 7.89
C ILE A 16 -13.61 -1.05 7.22
N PRO A 17 -14.53 -0.63 6.31
CA PRO A 17 -15.40 -1.57 5.60
C PRO A 17 -14.61 -2.53 4.70
N PHE A 18 -13.49 -2.12 4.12
CA PHE A 18 -12.61 -3.01 3.35
C PHE A 18 -12.11 -4.18 4.19
N VAL A 19 -11.52 -3.90 5.36
CA VAL A 19 -11.01 -4.93 6.29
C VAL A 19 -12.13 -5.84 6.73
N PHE A 20 -13.28 -5.28 7.12
CA PHE A 20 -14.43 -6.04 7.58
C PHE A 20 -14.97 -7.00 6.50
N LEU A 21 -15.15 -6.52 5.27
CA LEU A 21 -15.58 -7.34 4.14
C LEU A 21 -14.60 -8.46 3.83
N LEU A 22 -13.30 -8.16 3.82
CA LEU A 22 -12.27 -9.14 3.53
C LEU A 22 -12.15 -10.19 4.64
N GLU A 23 -12.27 -9.80 5.91
CA GLU A 23 -12.29 -10.74 7.04
C GLU A 23 -13.45 -11.72 6.95
N ILE A 24 -14.66 -11.23 6.70
CA ILE A 24 -15.83 -12.11 6.55
C ILE A 24 -15.66 -13.02 5.31
N ALA A 25 -15.16 -12.46 4.21
CA ALA A 25 -14.93 -13.21 2.98
C ALA A 25 -13.97 -14.40 3.17
N LEU A 26 -12.94 -14.22 3.98
CA LEU A 26 -11.91 -15.24 4.25
C LEU A 26 -12.33 -16.20 5.39
N GLY A 27 -13.20 -15.76 6.30
CA GLY A 27 -13.67 -16.54 7.44
C GLY A 27 -14.91 -17.39 7.17
N THR A 28 -15.65 -17.13 6.08
CA THR A 28 -16.89 -17.85 5.76
C THR A 28 -16.62 -19.18 5.06
N SER A 29 -17.44 -20.20 5.38
CA SER A 29 -17.42 -21.50 4.68
C SER A 29 -18.25 -21.49 3.38
N SER A 30 -19.11 -20.49 3.17
CA SER A 30 -19.92 -20.37 1.97
C SER A 30 -19.10 -19.80 0.80
N MET A 31 -18.87 -20.60 -0.23
CA MET A 31 -18.09 -20.20 -1.42
C MET A 31 -18.74 -18.99 -2.13
N ALA A 32 -20.05 -19.00 -2.31
CA ALA A 32 -20.75 -17.89 -2.97
C ALA A 32 -20.63 -16.58 -2.20
N LEU A 33 -20.81 -16.61 -0.88
CA LEU A 33 -20.66 -15.44 -0.02
C LEU A 33 -19.21 -14.95 -0.02
N SER A 34 -18.23 -15.85 0.07
CA SER A 34 -16.81 -15.50 0.01
C SER A 34 -16.47 -14.74 -1.27
N ILE A 35 -16.86 -15.25 -2.44
CA ILE A 35 -16.59 -14.62 -3.73
C ILE A 35 -17.26 -13.24 -3.81
N THR A 36 -18.51 -13.11 -3.40
CA THR A 36 -19.23 -11.82 -3.42
C THR A 36 -18.52 -10.77 -2.56
N LEU A 37 -18.13 -11.15 -1.34
CA LEU A 37 -17.48 -10.22 -0.41
C LEU A 37 -16.04 -9.89 -0.87
N ARG A 38 -15.31 -10.82 -1.50
CA ARG A 38 -14.00 -10.56 -2.12
C ARG A 38 -14.12 -9.54 -3.26
N ILE A 39 -15.16 -9.65 -4.09
CA ILE A 39 -15.42 -8.68 -5.16
C ILE A 39 -15.68 -7.30 -4.58
N LEU A 40 -16.52 -7.18 -3.54
CA LEU A 40 -16.81 -5.90 -2.89
C LEU A 40 -15.56 -5.31 -2.22
N ALA A 41 -14.79 -6.11 -1.51
CA ALA A 41 -13.52 -5.69 -0.93
C ALA A 41 -12.52 -5.22 -2.01
N CYS A 42 -12.43 -5.95 -3.12
CA CYS A 42 -11.58 -5.60 -4.26
C CYS A 42 -12.00 -4.27 -4.89
N ILE A 43 -13.28 -4.01 -5.06
CA ILE A 43 -13.80 -2.73 -5.59
C ILE A 43 -13.36 -1.57 -4.68
N ILE A 44 -13.48 -1.72 -3.36
CA ILE A 44 -13.03 -0.70 -2.40
C ILE A 44 -11.51 -0.52 -2.50
N PHE A 45 -10.73 -1.60 -2.51
CA PHE A 45 -9.27 -1.56 -2.57
C PHE A 45 -8.77 -0.86 -3.84
N VAL A 46 -9.27 -1.28 -5.01
CA VAL A 46 -8.90 -0.69 -6.30
C VAL A 46 -9.40 0.74 -6.42
N GLY A 47 -10.65 1.02 -6.01
CA GLY A 47 -11.21 2.37 -6.02
C GLY A 47 -10.42 3.35 -5.14
N ALA A 48 -10.05 2.92 -3.92
CA ALA A 48 -9.21 3.71 -3.03
C ALA A 48 -7.81 3.97 -3.62
N SER A 49 -7.23 2.97 -4.30
CA SER A 49 -5.92 3.09 -4.95
C SER A 49 -5.94 4.02 -6.16
N ILE A 50 -7.01 3.98 -6.95
CA ILE A 50 -7.20 4.87 -8.10
C ILE A 50 -7.41 6.31 -7.63
N THR A 51 -8.20 6.52 -6.59
CA THR A 51 -8.42 7.87 -6.03
C THR A 51 -7.13 8.49 -5.51
N ASP A 52 -6.22 7.71 -4.89
CA ASP A 52 -4.89 8.17 -4.47
C ASP A 52 -4.05 8.73 -5.63
N TYR A 53 -4.07 8.02 -6.76
CA TYR A 53 -3.34 8.45 -7.94
C TYR A 53 -3.85 9.79 -8.48
N TYR A 54 -5.17 9.98 -8.52
CA TYR A 54 -5.78 11.19 -9.06
C TYR A 54 -5.70 12.38 -8.09
N ASP A 55 -5.91 12.16 -6.79
CA ASP A 55 -5.85 13.26 -5.80
C ASP A 55 -4.45 13.86 -5.69
N GLY A 56 -3.41 13.03 -5.73
CA GLY A 56 -2.02 13.48 -5.79
C GLY A 56 -1.69 14.29 -7.05
N GLN A 57 -2.27 13.96 -8.20
CA GLN A 57 -2.12 14.75 -9.43
C GLN A 57 -2.87 16.10 -9.33
N ILE A 58 -4.11 16.08 -8.84
CA ILE A 58 -4.94 17.28 -8.67
C ILE A 58 -4.28 18.23 -7.68
N ALA A 59 -3.82 17.75 -6.54
CA ALA A 59 -3.15 18.56 -5.52
C ALA A 59 -1.92 19.31 -6.09
N ARG A 60 -1.11 18.61 -6.88
CA ARG A 60 0.08 19.21 -7.55
C ARG A 60 -0.30 20.19 -8.65
N LYS A 61 -1.26 19.85 -9.51
CA LYS A 61 -1.69 20.69 -10.64
C LYS A 61 -2.30 22.02 -10.19
N TYR A 62 -3.05 22.02 -9.08
CA TYR A 62 -3.76 23.20 -8.59
C TYR A 62 -3.11 23.87 -7.38
N ASN A 63 -1.88 23.47 -6.99
CA ASN A 63 -1.17 23.99 -5.81
C ASN A 63 -2.00 23.92 -4.51
N LEU A 64 -2.81 22.88 -4.34
CA LEU A 64 -3.70 22.67 -3.19
C LEU A 64 -3.04 21.84 -2.08
N VAL A 65 -1.71 21.79 -2.07
CA VAL A 65 -0.94 21.01 -1.09
C VAL A 65 -1.01 21.68 0.27
N THR A 66 -1.55 20.97 1.27
CA THR A 66 -1.63 21.43 2.66
C THR A 66 -0.65 20.66 3.56
N ASN A 67 -0.27 21.23 4.70
CA ASN A 67 0.58 20.52 5.67
C ASN A 67 -0.10 19.24 6.19
N LEU A 68 -1.42 19.29 6.38
CA LEU A 68 -2.21 18.13 6.79
C LEU A 68 -2.22 17.05 5.70
N GLY A 69 -2.41 17.42 4.42
CA GLY A 69 -2.34 16.51 3.28
C GLY A 69 -0.99 15.82 3.16
N LYS A 70 0.11 16.57 3.29
CA LYS A 70 1.47 15.99 3.28
C LYS A 70 1.69 14.89 4.32
N LEU A 71 0.94 14.92 5.43
CA LEU A 71 1.02 13.92 6.49
C LEU A 71 0.04 12.75 6.24
N ILE A 72 -1.21 13.06 5.87
CA ILE A 72 -2.29 12.07 5.75
C ILE A 72 -2.13 11.21 4.49
N ASP A 73 -1.73 11.79 3.35
CA ASP A 73 -1.65 11.07 2.08
C ASP A 73 -0.70 9.87 2.14
N PRO A 74 0.58 10.01 2.60
CA PRO A 74 1.48 8.85 2.70
C PRO A 74 1.03 7.82 3.74
N LEU A 75 0.24 8.25 4.75
CA LEU A 75 -0.26 7.36 5.78
C LEU A 75 -1.44 6.53 5.26
N ALA A 76 -2.39 7.17 4.60
CA ALA A 76 -3.59 6.53 4.06
C ALA A 76 -3.26 5.47 3.01
N ASP A 77 -2.34 5.78 2.08
CA ASP A 77 -1.85 4.85 1.05
C ASP A 77 -1.25 3.59 1.68
N LYS A 78 -0.37 3.76 2.66
CA LYS A 78 0.28 2.62 3.33
C LYS A 78 -0.67 1.81 4.20
N LEU A 79 -1.60 2.46 4.91
CA LEU A 79 -2.56 1.77 5.76
C LEU A 79 -3.46 0.84 4.96
N LEU A 80 -3.89 1.21 3.75
CA LEU A 80 -4.70 0.34 2.89
C LEU A 80 -3.95 -0.94 2.53
N VAL A 81 -2.70 -0.81 2.05
CA VAL A 81 -1.85 -1.93 1.66
C VAL A 81 -1.50 -2.82 2.86
N ILE A 82 -1.10 -2.22 3.97
CA ILE A 82 -0.76 -2.94 5.22
C ILE A 82 -1.96 -3.71 5.73
N SER A 83 -3.16 -3.10 5.73
CA SER A 83 -4.39 -3.76 6.16
C SER A 83 -4.71 -5.00 5.31
N ALA A 84 -4.56 -4.90 3.98
CA ALA A 84 -4.73 -6.04 3.08
C ALA A 84 -3.76 -7.18 3.41
N LEU A 85 -2.46 -6.85 3.55
CA LEU A 85 -1.42 -7.83 3.86
C LEU A 85 -1.67 -8.51 5.21
N VAL A 86 -2.03 -7.77 6.25
CA VAL A 86 -2.28 -8.30 7.60
C VAL A 86 -3.49 -9.23 7.60
N VAL A 87 -4.60 -8.84 6.96
CA VAL A 87 -5.79 -9.69 6.87
C VAL A 87 -5.50 -10.98 6.10
N LEU A 88 -4.82 -10.90 4.95
CA LEU A 88 -4.44 -12.09 4.18
C LEU A 88 -3.52 -13.02 4.99
N ALA A 89 -2.57 -12.49 5.77
CA ALA A 89 -1.70 -13.30 6.63
C ALA A 89 -2.48 -13.94 7.79
N LYS A 90 -3.41 -13.22 8.43
CA LYS A 90 -4.27 -13.73 9.50
C LYS A 90 -5.03 -15.00 9.07
N TYR A 91 -5.48 -15.05 7.85
CA TYR A 91 -6.22 -16.19 7.29
C TYR A 91 -5.33 -17.18 6.53
N ASN A 92 -4.01 -17.17 6.75
CA ASN A 92 -3.03 -18.04 6.11
C ASN A 92 -3.13 -18.05 4.57
N GLN A 93 -3.49 -16.91 3.97
CA GLN A 93 -3.47 -16.77 2.51
C GLN A 93 -2.05 -16.47 2.01
N ILE A 94 -1.24 -15.80 2.81
CA ILE A 94 0.14 -15.40 2.48
C ILE A 94 1.06 -15.60 3.70
N SER A 95 2.38 -15.66 3.45
CA SER A 95 3.38 -15.83 4.49
C SER A 95 3.53 -14.57 5.36
N LEU A 96 3.50 -14.75 6.68
CA LEU A 96 3.76 -13.68 7.63
C LEU A 96 5.14 -13.03 7.42
N TRP A 97 6.16 -13.81 7.02
CA TRP A 97 7.51 -13.28 6.77
C TRP A 97 7.54 -12.30 5.61
N ILE A 98 6.81 -12.59 4.51
CA ILE A 98 6.67 -11.67 3.38
C ILE A 98 6.03 -10.36 3.85
N VAL A 99 4.96 -10.45 4.64
CA VAL A 99 4.25 -9.28 5.19
C VAL A 99 5.16 -8.45 6.07
N LEU A 100 5.89 -9.07 7.01
CA LEU A 100 6.80 -8.36 7.91
C LEU A 100 7.92 -7.64 7.16
N ILE A 101 8.53 -8.27 6.16
CA ILE A 101 9.59 -7.64 5.35
C ILE A 101 9.04 -6.42 4.59
N ILE A 102 7.86 -6.56 3.97
CA ILE A 102 7.25 -5.45 3.25
C ILE A 102 6.94 -4.29 4.20
N ILE A 103 6.27 -4.55 5.33
CA ILE A 103 5.90 -3.53 6.32
C ILE A 103 7.14 -2.84 6.88
N PHE A 104 8.13 -3.62 7.31
CA PHE A 104 9.38 -3.08 7.85
C PHE A 104 10.04 -2.10 6.88
N ARG A 105 10.19 -2.52 5.62
CA ARG A 105 10.79 -1.67 4.58
C ARG A 105 9.94 -0.42 4.31
N GLU A 106 8.61 -0.56 4.24
CA GLU A 106 7.72 0.60 4.01
C GLU A 106 7.89 1.67 5.08
N LEU A 107 7.90 1.24 6.35
CA LEU A 107 8.05 2.16 7.47
C LEU A 107 9.45 2.75 7.53
N LEU A 108 10.50 1.92 7.35
CA LEU A 108 11.89 2.35 7.35
C LEU A 108 12.14 3.44 6.30
N ILE A 109 11.81 3.16 5.03
CA ILE A 109 12.07 4.12 3.96
C ILE A 109 11.20 5.38 4.09
N THR A 110 10.01 5.27 4.67
CA THR A 110 9.16 6.44 4.92
C THR A 110 9.77 7.33 6.01
N GLY A 111 10.27 6.74 7.09
CA GLY A 111 10.99 7.47 8.13
C GLY A 111 12.27 8.14 7.60
N LEU A 112 13.08 7.40 6.83
CA LEU A 112 14.29 7.95 6.21
C LEU A 112 13.97 9.12 5.27
N ARG A 113 12.92 9.01 4.44
CA ARG A 113 12.48 10.11 3.59
C ARG A 113 12.07 11.36 4.37
N ALA A 114 11.39 11.18 5.50
CA ALA A 114 10.98 12.29 6.35
C ALA A 114 12.20 13.01 6.94
N ILE A 115 13.23 12.28 7.37
CA ILE A 115 14.48 12.85 7.92
C ILE A 115 15.22 13.61 6.80
N VAL A 116 15.45 12.99 5.66
CA VAL A 116 16.16 13.59 4.52
C VAL A 116 15.45 14.87 4.03
N ALA A 117 14.12 14.86 3.98
CA ALA A 117 13.33 16.03 3.62
C ALA A 117 13.44 17.17 4.66
N ALA A 118 13.60 16.84 5.94
CA ALA A 118 13.82 17.84 7.00
C ALA A 118 15.17 18.55 6.86
N GLU A 119 16.19 17.86 6.32
CA GLU A 119 17.51 18.44 5.98
C GLU A 119 17.50 19.24 4.65
N GLY A 120 16.33 19.42 4.03
CA GLY A 120 16.19 20.17 2.78
C GLY A 120 16.67 19.43 1.54
N VAL A 121 17.06 18.16 1.65
CA VAL A 121 17.52 17.32 0.55
C VAL A 121 16.33 16.57 -0.05
N VAL A 122 16.16 16.64 -1.37
CA VAL A 122 15.11 15.91 -2.09
C VAL A 122 15.76 14.79 -2.90
N ILE A 123 15.69 13.57 -2.40
CA ILE A 123 16.09 12.38 -3.17
C ILE A 123 14.95 12.03 -4.12
N ALA A 124 15.21 12.05 -5.42
CA ALA A 124 14.22 11.73 -6.44
C ALA A 124 13.66 10.31 -6.25
N ALA A 125 12.36 10.15 -6.50
CA ALA A 125 11.73 8.83 -6.47
C ALA A 125 12.26 8.00 -7.65
N GLU A 126 13.01 6.95 -7.34
CA GLU A 126 13.61 6.05 -8.32
C GLU A 126 12.54 5.24 -9.05
N THR A 127 12.85 4.87 -10.30
CA THR A 127 11.96 4.09 -11.16
C THR A 127 11.57 2.75 -10.53
N LEU A 128 12.48 2.12 -9.79
CA LEU A 128 12.23 0.86 -9.07
C LEU A 128 11.14 0.99 -7.99
N GLY A 129 11.08 2.13 -7.30
CA GLY A 129 10.02 2.40 -6.32
C GLY A 129 8.62 2.47 -6.94
N LYS A 130 8.50 2.97 -8.17
CA LYS A 130 7.23 2.99 -8.92
C LYS A 130 6.80 1.58 -9.32
N TRP A 131 7.71 0.80 -9.89
CA TRP A 131 7.45 -0.59 -10.28
C TRP A 131 7.09 -1.47 -9.09
N LYS A 132 7.78 -1.30 -7.95
CA LYS A 132 7.44 -1.98 -6.70
C LYS A 132 5.98 -1.73 -6.31
N THR A 133 5.55 -0.46 -6.27
CA THR A 133 4.18 -0.12 -5.88
C THR A 133 3.16 -0.69 -6.88
N ALA A 134 3.40 -0.54 -8.18
CA ALA A 134 2.51 -1.07 -9.21
C ALA A 134 2.36 -2.60 -9.12
N THR A 135 3.47 -3.34 -9.03
CA THR A 135 3.45 -4.81 -8.93
C THR A 135 2.80 -5.28 -7.63
N GLN A 136 3.01 -4.58 -6.53
CA GLN A 136 2.40 -4.88 -5.23
C GLN A 136 0.89 -4.69 -5.26
N MET A 137 0.39 -3.61 -5.87
CA MET A 137 -1.05 -3.35 -6.02
C MET A 137 -1.72 -4.42 -6.88
N VAL A 138 -1.09 -4.80 -8.00
CA VAL A 138 -1.60 -5.87 -8.87
C VAL A 138 -1.62 -7.22 -8.12
N ALA A 139 -0.53 -7.59 -7.47
CA ALA A 139 -0.45 -8.84 -6.71
C ALA A 139 -1.50 -8.92 -5.59
N LEU A 140 -1.70 -7.83 -4.83
CA LEU A 140 -2.72 -7.76 -3.79
C LEU A 140 -4.14 -7.83 -4.37
N THR A 141 -4.41 -7.14 -5.46
CA THR A 141 -5.71 -7.19 -6.14
C THR A 141 -6.06 -8.62 -6.53
N ILE A 142 -5.11 -9.37 -7.10
CA ILE A 142 -5.29 -10.79 -7.48
C ILE A 142 -5.53 -11.64 -6.22
N ASN A 143 -4.73 -11.47 -5.16
CA ASN A 143 -4.85 -12.22 -3.91
C ASN A 143 -6.18 -11.96 -3.18
N ILE A 144 -6.70 -10.74 -3.26
CA ILE A 144 -8.00 -10.40 -2.69
C ILE A 144 -9.13 -11.03 -3.50
N LEU A 145 -9.09 -10.89 -4.83
CA LEU A 145 -10.18 -11.24 -5.72
C LEU A 145 -10.30 -12.75 -5.95
N ILE A 146 -9.16 -13.42 -6.17
CA ILE A 146 -9.13 -14.83 -6.59
C ILE A 146 -8.74 -15.73 -5.41
N PRO A 147 -9.53 -16.76 -5.09
CA PRO A 147 -9.18 -17.74 -4.05
C PRO A 147 -8.10 -18.70 -4.57
N LEU A 148 -6.84 -18.27 -4.51
CA LEU A 148 -5.69 -19.06 -4.91
C LEU A 148 -5.16 -19.89 -3.72
N SER A 149 -4.29 -20.89 -4.04
CA SER A 149 -3.57 -21.63 -3.01
C SER A 149 -2.53 -20.75 -2.30
N TYR A 150 -2.17 -21.12 -1.06
CA TYR A 150 -1.14 -20.44 -0.28
C TYR A 150 0.16 -20.24 -1.09
N THR A 151 0.61 -21.28 -1.80
CA THR A 151 1.83 -21.20 -2.61
C THR A 151 1.69 -20.22 -3.77
N ALA A 152 0.57 -20.23 -4.50
CA ALA A 152 0.34 -19.30 -5.61
C ALA A 152 0.28 -17.85 -5.15
N ASN A 153 -0.40 -17.58 -4.03
CA ASN A 153 -0.46 -16.25 -3.40
C ASN A 153 0.94 -15.72 -3.04
N ASN A 154 1.79 -16.57 -2.46
CA ASN A 154 3.16 -16.20 -2.09
C ASN A 154 4.04 -15.96 -3.32
N ILE A 155 3.92 -16.78 -4.37
CA ILE A 155 4.66 -16.60 -5.63
C ILE A 155 4.33 -15.24 -6.27
N LEU A 156 3.06 -14.84 -6.29
CA LEU A 156 2.64 -13.53 -6.79
C LEU A 156 3.29 -12.37 -6.02
N LEU A 157 3.50 -12.54 -4.71
CA LEU A 157 4.12 -11.52 -3.86
C LEU A 157 5.64 -11.52 -3.91
N LEU A 158 6.30 -12.52 -4.52
CA LEU A 158 7.77 -12.55 -4.64
C LEU A 158 8.29 -11.39 -5.50
N ILE A 159 7.62 -11.06 -6.61
CA ILE A 159 8.04 -9.97 -7.48
C ILE A 159 8.05 -8.62 -6.71
N PRO A 160 6.94 -8.16 -6.11
CA PRO A 160 6.97 -6.93 -5.34
C PRO A 160 7.89 -7.00 -4.11
N LEU A 161 8.09 -8.18 -3.51
CA LEU A 161 9.02 -8.37 -2.40
C LEU A 161 10.46 -8.09 -2.82
N ILE A 162 10.91 -8.70 -3.92
CA ILE A 162 12.26 -8.50 -4.46
C ILE A 162 12.47 -7.03 -4.83
N LEU A 163 11.53 -6.42 -5.54
CA LEU A 163 11.59 -4.99 -5.88
C LEU A 163 11.58 -4.10 -4.63
N THR A 164 10.87 -4.50 -3.58
CA THR A 164 10.83 -3.81 -2.29
C THR A 164 12.20 -3.79 -1.63
N ILE A 165 12.89 -4.93 -1.60
CA ILE A 165 14.23 -5.05 -1.01
C ILE A 165 15.24 -4.24 -1.83
N ILE A 166 15.29 -4.44 -3.14
CA ILE A 166 16.27 -3.77 -4.03
C ILE A 166 16.09 -2.25 -3.97
N SER A 167 14.87 -1.74 -4.15
CA SER A 167 14.61 -0.30 -4.09
C SER A 167 14.84 0.31 -2.70
N GLY A 168 14.72 -0.50 -1.64
CA GLY A 168 15.05 -0.07 -0.29
C GLY A 168 16.55 0.10 -0.07
N LEU A 169 17.33 -0.88 -0.52
CA LEU A 169 18.80 -0.84 -0.45
C LEU A 169 19.35 0.32 -1.29
N GLU A 170 18.87 0.50 -2.52
CA GLU A 170 19.25 1.60 -3.39
C GLU A 170 18.99 2.96 -2.71
N TYR A 171 17.81 3.13 -2.08
CA TYR A 171 17.50 4.36 -1.35
C TYR A 171 18.46 4.61 -0.19
N ILE A 172 18.78 3.59 0.61
CA ILE A 172 19.71 3.70 1.75
C ILE A 172 21.11 4.07 1.25
N LEU A 173 21.57 3.45 0.16
CA LEU A 173 22.89 3.76 -0.44
C LEU A 173 22.98 5.19 -0.94
N ASN A 174 21.94 5.69 -1.59
CA ASN A 174 21.88 7.05 -2.11
C ASN A 174 21.63 8.11 -1.02
N SER A 175 21.24 7.70 0.18
CA SER A 175 21.03 8.60 1.33
C SER A 175 22.23 8.71 2.26
N LYS A 176 23.31 7.97 2.03
CA LYS A 176 24.47 7.89 2.94
C LYS A 176 25.08 9.26 3.26
N ASP A 177 25.21 10.12 2.24
CA ASP A 177 25.85 11.44 2.36
C ASP A 177 25.05 12.42 3.23
N VAL A 178 23.78 12.10 3.53
CA VAL A 178 22.92 12.91 4.40
C VAL A 178 23.11 12.52 5.88
N PHE A 179 23.59 11.30 6.15
CA PHE A 179 23.73 10.75 7.50
C PHE A 179 25.19 10.73 8.02
N MET A 180 26.17 11.01 7.15
CA MET A 180 27.58 11.15 7.47
C MET A 180 28.01 12.61 7.39
#